data_8aa474add0d4ed1bca623ea9d005004d
#
_entry.id   8aa474add0d4ed1bca623ea9d005004d
#
_cell.length_a   1.000
_cell.length_b   1.000
_cell.length_c   1.000
_cell.angle_alpha   90.00
_cell.angle_beta   90.00
_cell.angle_gamma   90.00
#
_symmetry.space_group_name_H-M   'P 1'
#
loop_
_entity.id
_entity.type
_entity.pdbx_description
1 polymer ?
#
loop_
_entity_poly.entity_id
_entity_poly.type
_entity_poly.pdbx_seq_one_letter_code
_entity_poly.pdbx_strand_id
1 'polypeptide(L)'
;MNAYTRQDLSVMQAWPLERKIRVTQAKILEWYHHYKGKVAVSFSGGKDSTVLLDLARRAFPDIPAVFVDTGLEYPEIREFVKTVPNVTWLRPEMPFSKVISEYGYPVVSKDVARRIRYAKRGSPWALCHLNGLNADGTPSKYNERYMKWRILL
;
A
#
# COMPACT_ATOMS: atom_id res chain seq x y z
N MET A 1 -4.61 15.80 -13.73
CA MET A 1 -3.76 14.65 -14.09
C MET A 1 -4.59 13.70 -14.94
N ASN A 2 -4.17 13.42 -16.18
CA ASN A 2 -4.85 12.40 -16.98
C ASN A 2 -4.61 11.03 -16.34
N ALA A 3 -5.68 10.34 -15.98
CA ALA A 3 -5.60 8.99 -15.47
C ALA A 3 -5.05 8.07 -16.57
N TYR A 4 -4.04 7.26 -16.25
CA TYR A 4 -3.54 6.23 -17.17
C TYR A 4 -4.62 5.19 -17.43
N THR A 5 -4.75 4.81 -18.70
CA THR A 5 -5.66 3.75 -19.13
C THR A 5 -5.02 2.37 -18.94
N ARG A 6 -5.82 1.31 -19.07
CA ARG A 6 -5.30 -0.07 -19.08
C ARG A 6 -4.37 -0.34 -20.26
N GLN A 7 -4.60 0.34 -21.37
CA GLN A 7 -3.78 0.24 -22.57
C GLN A 7 -2.42 0.90 -22.36
N ASP A 8 -2.38 2.10 -21.73
CA ASP A 8 -1.13 2.77 -21.37
C ASP A 8 -0.27 1.90 -20.46
N LEU A 9 -0.88 1.23 -19.47
CA LEU A 9 -0.17 0.30 -18.58
C LEU A 9 0.45 -0.86 -19.37
N SER A 10 -0.28 -1.47 -20.30
CA SER A 10 0.22 -2.55 -21.16
C SER A 10 1.42 -2.11 -21.98
N VAL A 11 1.34 -0.91 -22.59
CA VAL A 11 2.45 -0.32 -23.36
C VAL A 11 3.66 -0.08 -22.46
N MET A 12 3.48 0.48 -21.25
CA MET A 12 4.57 0.74 -20.31
C MET A 12 5.22 -0.55 -19.81
N GLN A 13 4.44 -1.61 -19.63
CA GLN A 13 4.95 -2.92 -19.25
C GLN A 13 5.80 -3.57 -20.33
N ALA A 14 5.52 -3.27 -21.61
CA ALA A 14 6.30 -3.77 -22.73
C ALA A 14 7.59 -2.97 -23.03
N TRP A 15 7.85 -1.85 -22.35
CA TRP A 15 9.07 -1.07 -22.57
C TRP A 15 10.34 -1.86 -22.23
N PRO A 16 11.46 -1.62 -22.96
CA PRO A 16 12.77 -2.12 -22.58
C PRO A 16 13.16 -1.69 -21.15
N LEU A 17 13.98 -2.50 -20.50
CA LEU A 17 14.39 -2.26 -19.10
C LEU A 17 15.05 -0.88 -18.94
N GLU A 18 15.93 -0.49 -19.85
CA GLU A 18 16.64 0.80 -19.82
C GLU A 18 15.66 1.98 -19.83
N ARG A 19 14.58 1.87 -20.62
CA ARG A 19 13.53 2.90 -20.66
C ARG A 19 12.79 2.97 -19.34
N LYS A 20 12.45 1.82 -18.74
CA LYS A 20 11.78 1.75 -17.43
C LYS A 20 12.65 2.40 -16.35
N ILE A 21 13.95 2.10 -16.33
CA ILE A 21 14.91 2.70 -15.41
C ILE A 21 14.93 4.22 -15.55
N ARG A 22 15.13 4.73 -16.77
CA ARG A 22 15.20 6.18 -17.03
C ARG A 22 13.93 6.91 -16.63
N VAL A 23 12.76 6.36 -16.96
CA VAL A 23 11.47 6.96 -16.59
C VAL A 23 11.28 6.95 -15.08
N THR A 24 11.65 5.88 -14.40
CA THR A 24 11.58 5.80 -12.93
C THR A 24 12.52 6.80 -12.27
N GLN A 25 13.75 6.91 -12.75
CA GLN A 25 14.71 7.89 -12.23
C GLN A 25 14.23 9.34 -12.47
N ALA A 26 13.65 9.65 -13.63
CA ALA A 26 13.07 10.96 -13.89
C ALA A 26 11.96 11.29 -12.86
N LYS A 27 11.08 10.34 -12.56
CA LYS A 27 10.04 10.51 -11.53
C LYS A 27 10.60 10.69 -10.12
N ILE A 28 11.66 9.96 -9.78
CA ILE A 28 12.36 10.14 -8.49
C ILE A 28 12.95 11.56 -8.40
N LEU A 29 13.60 12.04 -9.47
CA LEU A 29 14.15 13.39 -9.54
C LEU A 29 13.06 14.47 -9.40
N GLU A 30 11.97 14.36 -10.16
CA GLU A 30 10.82 15.27 -10.07
C GLU A 30 10.29 15.34 -8.62
N TRP A 31 10.11 14.19 -7.99
CA TRP A 31 9.59 14.08 -6.62
C TRP A 31 10.55 14.67 -5.59
N TYR A 32 11.85 14.34 -5.71
CA TYR A 32 12.90 14.85 -4.83
C TYR A 32 12.98 16.40 -4.86
N HIS A 33 12.98 16.97 -6.06
CA HIS A 33 13.02 18.42 -6.21
C HIS A 33 11.73 19.10 -5.76
N HIS A 34 10.58 18.50 -6.04
CA HIS A 34 9.28 19.04 -5.59
C HIS A 34 9.24 19.18 -4.06
N TYR A 35 9.75 18.21 -3.33
CA TYR A 35 9.81 18.24 -1.86
C TYR A 35 11.12 18.79 -1.30
N LYS A 36 11.95 19.44 -2.11
CA LYS A 36 13.22 20.06 -1.70
C LYS A 36 14.12 19.10 -0.91
N GLY A 37 14.21 17.86 -1.35
CA GLY A 37 15.01 16.81 -0.70
C GLY A 37 14.40 16.20 0.56
N LYS A 38 13.25 16.67 1.03
CA LYS A 38 12.58 16.14 2.24
C LYS A 38 11.76 14.89 1.90
N VAL A 39 12.45 13.84 1.45
CA VAL A 39 11.85 12.57 1.01
C VAL A 39 12.60 11.39 1.58
N ALA A 40 11.90 10.27 1.78
CA ALA A 40 12.46 9.00 2.14
C ALA A 40 11.82 7.90 1.29
N VAL A 41 12.52 6.79 1.08
CA VAL A 41 11.98 5.62 0.39
C VAL A 41 11.28 4.72 1.41
N SER A 42 9.98 4.45 1.20
CA SER A 42 9.28 3.40 1.95
C SER A 42 9.83 2.04 1.52
N PHE A 43 10.57 1.39 2.43
CA PHE A 43 11.32 0.17 2.14
C PHE A 43 10.74 -1.01 2.93
N SER A 44 10.10 -1.93 2.25
CA SER A 44 9.50 -3.11 2.87
C SER A 44 10.41 -4.36 2.86
N GLY A 45 11.63 -4.25 2.28
CA GLY A 45 12.50 -5.41 2.04
C GLY A 45 12.03 -6.34 0.91
N GLY A 46 10.87 -6.06 0.28
CA GLY A 46 10.40 -6.78 -0.90
C GLY A 46 11.07 -6.32 -2.19
N LYS A 47 10.99 -7.14 -3.24
CA LYS A 47 11.67 -6.92 -4.53
C LYS A 47 11.42 -5.53 -5.13
N ASP A 48 10.18 -5.05 -5.10
CA ASP A 48 9.81 -3.78 -5.75
C ASP A 48 10.41 -2.58 -4.99
N SER A 49 10.32 -2.59 -3.66
CA SER A 49 10.92 -1.54 -2.82
C SER A 49 12.45 -1.56 -2.83
N THR A 50 13.06 -2.74 -3.02
CA THR A 50 14.52 -2.88 -3.17
C THR A 50 14.99 -2.26 -4.48
N VAL A 51 14.31 -2.53 -5.60
CA VAL A 51 14.61 -1.90 -6.88
C VAL A 51 14.39 -0.37 -6.82
N LEU A 52 13.31 0.07 -6.19
CA LEU A 52 13.05 1.50 -6.02
C LEU A 52 14.16 2.18 -5.22
N LEU A 53 14.60 1.56 -4.12
CA LEU A 53 15.67 2.10 -3.27
C LEU A 53 17.01 2.16 -4.02
N ASP A 54 17.36 1.11 -4.79
CA ASP A 54 18.56 1.09 -5.63
C ASP A 54 18.54 2.24 -6.64
N LEU A 55 17.44 2.40 -7.38
CA LEU A 55 17.31 3.47 -8.38
C LEU A 55 17.33 4.87 -7.75
N ALA A 56 16.75 5.03 -6.57
CA ALA A 56 16.76 6.29 -5.84
C ALA A 56 18.20 6.64 -5.37
N ARG A 57 18.96 5.65 -4.87
CA ARG A 57 20.33 5.84 -4.39
C ARG A 57 21.34 6.03 -5.50
N ARG A 58 21.06 5.57 -6.71
CA ARG A 58 21.86 5.93 -7.90
C ARG A 58 21.80 7.43 -8.22
N ALA A 59 20.68 8.09 -7.92
CA ALA A 59 20.52 9.53 -8.11
C ALA A 59 20.88 10.34 -6.86
N PHE A 60 20.55 9.82 -5.68
CA PHE A 60 20.74 10.45 -4.37
C PHE A 60 21.30 9.42 -3.39
N PRO A 61 22.64 9.22 -3.30
CA PRO A 61 23.25 8.16 -2.50
C PRO A 61 22.83 8.14 -1.03
N ASP A 62 22.59 9.32 -0.45
CA ASP A 62 22.24 9.51 0.96
C ASP A 62 20.74 9.49 1.26
N ILE A 63 19.90 9.21 0.25
CA ILE A 63 18.45 9.19 0.47
C ILE A 63 18.09 8.15 1.55
N PRO A 64 17.39 8.55 2.62
CA PRO A 64 17.02 7.63 3.69
C PRO A 64 15.95 6.66 3.23
N ALA A 65 15.98 5.45 3.79
CA ALA A 65 14.89 4.49 3.68
C ALA A 65 14.20 4.33 5.04
N VAL A 66 12.91 4.02 5.01
CA VAL A 66 12.11 3.77 6.22
C VAL A 66 11.51 2.39 6.12
N PHE A 67 11.80 1.53 7.09
CA PHE A 67 11.20 0.21 7.25
C PHE A 67 10.27 0.19 8.46
N VAL A 68 9.04 -0.27 8.26
CA VAL A 68 8.07 -0.43 9.33
C VAL A 68 8.05 -1.90 9.76
N ASP A 69 8.65 -2.20 10.91
CA ASP A 69 8.66 -3.53 11.51
C ASP A 69 7.40 -3.71 12.38
N THR A 70 6.37 -4.32 11.82
CA THR A 70 5.12 -4.60 12.54
C THR A 70 5.22 -5.82 13.45
N GLY A 71 6.30 -6.60 13.34
CA GLY A 71 6.50 -7.88 14.01
C GLY A 71 5.89 -9.07 13.27
N LEU A 72 5.30 -8.84 12.08
CA LEU A 72 4.69 -9.88 11.23
C LEU A 72 5.51 -10.20 9.99
N GLU A 73 6.60 -9.49 9.77
CA GLU A 73 7.52 -9.71 8.67
C GLU A 73 8.26 -11.03 8.83
N TYR A 74 8.50 -11.70 7.71
CA TYR A 74 9.34 -12.91 7.69
C TYR A 74 10.74 -12.61 8.24
N PRO A 75 11.33 -13.53 9.05
CA PRO A 75 12.67 -13.33 9.60
C PRO A 75 13.71 -12.98 8.55
N GLU A 76 13.67 -13.62 7.38
CA GLU A 76 14.59 -13.40 6.26
C GLU A 76 14.53 -11.97 5.73
N ILE A 77 13.33 -11.38 5.67
CA ILE A 77 13.16 -9.97 5.27
C ILE A 77 13.82 -9.05 6.29
N ARG A 78 13.62 -9.31 7.59
CA ARG A 78 14.23 -8.50 8.65
C ARG A 78 15.75 -8.61 8.62
N GLU A 79 16.30 -9.81 8.41
CA GLU A 79 17.75 -9.98 8.25
C GLU A 79 18.25 -9.25 7.01
N PHE A 80 17.57 -9.36 5.88
CA PHE A 80 17.94 -8.62 4.67
C PHE A 80 17.93 -7.10 4.91
N VAL A 81 16.89 -6.55 5.53
CA VAL A 81 16.79 -5.10 5.80
C VAL A 81 17.94 -4.61 6.68
N LYS A 82 18.44 -5.43 7.63
CA LYS A 82 19.61 -5.09 8.45
C LYS A 82 20.91 -4.94 7.64
N THR A 83 21.01 -5.61 6.50
CA THR A 83 22.19 -5.49 5.62
C THR A 83 22.20 -4.20 4.80
N VAL A 84 21.05 -3.51 4.71
CA VAL A 84 20.91 -2.30 3.90
C VAL A 84 21.26 -1.07 4.74
N PRO A 85 22.25 -0.25 4.35
CA PRO A 85 22.63 0.94 5.11
C PRO A 85 21.56 2.03 5.05
N ASN A 86 21.64 2.97 5.99
CA ASN A 86 20.78 4.17 6.06
C ASN A 86 19.26 3.81 6.00
N VAL A 87 18.84 2.85 6.83
CA VAL A 87 17.42 2.46 7.01
C VAL A 87 16.99 2.82 8.42
N THR A 88 15.97 3.67 8.51
CA THR A 88 15.30 3.98 9.76
C THR A 88 14.25 2.93 10.05
N TRP A 89 14.36 2.25 11.19
CA TRP A 89 13.41 1.24 11.64
C TRP A 89 12.33 1.90 12.51
N LEU A 90 11.09 1.78 12.07
CA LEU A 90 9.93 2.19 12.84
C LEU A 90 9.22 0.95 13.39
N ARG A 91 8.79 1.03 14.64
CA ARG A 91 7.98 0.00 15.28
C ARG A 91 6.69 0.62 15.79
N PRO A 92 5.56 -0.10 15.74
CA PRO A 92 4.33 0.38 16.34
C PRO A 92 4.48 0.47 17.88
N GLU A 93 3.83 1.43 18.49
CA GLU A 93 3.80 1.57 19.96
C GLU A 93 3.21 0.33 20.63
N MET A 94 2.22 -0.29 20.00
CA MET A 94 1.61 -1.53 20.46
C MET A 94 2.03 -2.69 19.53
N PRO A 95 2.81 -3.67 20.00
CA PRO A 95 3.17 -4.86 19.24
C PRO A 95 1.92 -5.66 18.83
N PHE A 96 1.98 -6.34 17.68
CA PHE A 96 0.84 -7.12 17.18
C PHE A 96 0.36 -8.18 18.16
N SER A 97 1.26 -8.84 18.89
CA SER A 97 0.92 -9.80 19.94
C SER A 97 0.02 -9.17 21.03
N LYS A 98 0.32 -7.93 21.42
CA LYS A 98 -0.49 -7.20 22.38
C LYS A 98 -1.85 -6.80 21.80
N VAL A 99 -1.90 -6.40 20.52
CA VAL A 99 -3.17 -6.15 19.83
C VAL A 99 -4.06 -7.38 19.87
N ILE A 100 -3.51 -8.56 19.57
CA ILE A 100 -4.29 -9.81 19.60
C ILE A 100 -4.75 -10.16 21.02
N SER A 101 -3.90 -10.00 22.03
CA SER A 101 -4.28 -10.31 23.42
C SER A 101 -5.33 -9.35 23.98
N GLU A 102 -5.33 -8.09 23.54
CA GLU A 102 -6.23 -7.05 24.03
C GLU A 102 -7.55 -7.00 23.24
N TYR A 103 -7.49 -7.12 21.91
CA TYR A 103 -8.65 -6.95 21.03
C TYR A 103 -9.09 -8.24 20.32
N GLY A 104 -8.35 -9.34 20.48
CA GLY A 104 -8.61 -10.60 19.77
C GLY A 104 -8.21 -10.58 18.30
N TYR A 105 -8.39 -11.72 17.64
CA TYR A 105 -8.18 -11.83 16.20
C TYR A 105 -9.29 -11.13 15.41
N PRO A 106 -8.96 -10.47 14.28
CA PRO A 106 -9.97 -9.84 13.45
C PRO A 106 -10.90 -10.91 12.85
N VAL A 107 -12.19 -10.80 13.14
CA VAL A 107 -13.23 -11.73 12.64
C VAL A 107 -13.69 -11.40 11.21
N VAL A 108 -13.33 -10.22 10.70
CA VAL A 108 -13.70 -9.75 9.37
C VAL A 108 -12.48 -9.28 8.60
N SER A 109 -12.50 -9.44 7.26
CA SER A 109 -11.41 -8.92 6.43
C SER A 109 -11.34 -7.38 6.47
N LYS A 110 -10.16 -6.83 6.18
CA LYS A 110 -9.93 -5.38 6.05
C LYS A 110 -10.96 -4.71 5.12
N ASP A 111 -11.33 -5.39 4.04
CA ASP A 111 -12.27 -4.88 3.05
C ASP A 111 -13.69 -4.78 3.61
N VAL A 112 -14.15 -5.80 4.34
CA VAL A 112 -15.43 -5.79 5.05
C VAL A 112 -15.45 -4.73 6.16
N ALA A 113 -14.41 -4.68 7.00
CA ALA A 113 -14.29 -3.69 8.07
C ALA A 113 -14.35 -2.26 7.53
N ARG A 114 -13.68 -2.00 6.40
CA ARG A 114 -13.73 -0.71 5.71
C ARG A 114 -15.16 -0.34 5.29
N ARG A 115 -15.90 -1.25 4.67
CA ARG A 115 -17.29 -1.01 4.24
C ARG A 115 -18.18 -0.71 5.43
N ILE A 116 -18.12 -1.50 6.49
CA ILE A 116 -18.89 -1.28 7.72
C ILE A 116 -18.59 0.10 8.30
N ARG A 117 -17.31 0.45 8.43
CA ARG A 117 -16.87 1.76 8.96
C ARG A 117 -17.43 2.92 8.14
N TYR A 118 -17.37 2.84 6.81
CA TYR A 118 -17.88 3.90 5.93
C TYR A 118 -19.40 3.95 5.91
N ALA A 119 -20.08 2.80 5.96
CA ALA A 119 -21.54 2.74 6.04
C ALA A 119 -22.06 3.38 7.34
N LYS A 120 -21.42 3.09 8.49
CA LYS A 120 -21.73 3.77 9.77
C LYS A 120 -21.54 5.29 9.73
N ARG A 121 -20.74 5.79 8.79
CA ARG A 121 -20.57 7.24 8.55
C ARG A 121 -21.51 7.78 7.47
N GLY A 122 -22.48 6.98 7.03
CA GLY A 122 -23.47 7.38 6.02
C GLY A 122 -22.97 7.39 4.57
N SER A 123 -21.84 6.71 4.27
CA SER A 123 -21.29 6.69 2.91
C SER A 123 -22.21 5.92 1.93
N PRO A 124 -22.74 6.57 0.86
CA PRO A 124 -23.67 5.94 -0.06
C PRO A 124 -23.13 4.68 -0.73
N TRP A 125 -21.88 4.72 -1.21
CA TRP A 125 -21.25 3.55 -1.86
C TRP A 125 -21.14 2.35 -0.93
N ALA A 126 -20.80 2.58 0.34
CA ALA A 126 -20.63 1.51 1.31
C ALA A 126 -22.00 0.90 1.69
N LEU A 127 -23.02 1.74 1.80
CA LEU A 127 -24.40 1.30 2.01
C LEU A 127 -24.91 0.48 0.82
N CYS A 128 -24.67 0.95 -0.43
CA CYS A 128 -25.00 0.17 -1.63
C CYS A 128 -24.34 -1.20 -1.60
N HIS A 129 -23.03 -1.28 -1.34
CA HIS A 129 -22.30 -2.55 -1.31
C HIS A 129 -22.83 -3.50 -0.23
N LEU A 130 -23.11 -3.01 0.98
CA LEU A 130 -23.68 -3.83 2.06
C LEU A 130 -25.15 -4.23 1.80
N ASN A 131 -25.84 -3.57 0.86
CA ASN A 131 -27.16 -3.96 0.37
C ASN A 131 -27.11 -4.84 -0.90
N GLY A 132 -25.91 -5.25 -1.34
CA GLY A 132 -25.75 -6.08 -2.54
C GLY A 132 -25.94 -5.31 -3.85
N LEU A 133 -25.78 -3.98 -3.84
CA LEU A 133 -26.03 -3.11 -4.96
C LEU A 133 -24.73 -2.53 -5.55
N ASN A 134 -24.77 -2.15 -6.82
CA ASN A 134 -23.80 -1.27 -7.47
C ASN A 134 -24.04 0.19 -7.05
N ALA A 135 -23.13 1.08 -7.45
CA ALA A 135 -23.24 2.52 -7.15
C ALA A 135 -24.48 3.19 -7.78
N ASP A 136 -25.00 2.64 -8.88
CA ASP A 136 -26.21 3.07 -9.59
C ASP A 136 -27.52 2.50 -9.00
N GLY A 137 -27.41 1.70 -7.92
CA GLY A 137 -28.55 1.07 -7.25
C GLY A 137 -29.00 -0.26 -7.87
N THR A 138 -28.36 -0.74 -8.93
CA THR A 138 -28.70 -2.03 -9.52
C THR A 138 -28.14 -3.20 -8.70
N PRO A 139 -28.78 -4.39 -8.70
CA PRO A 139 -28.27 -5.59 -8.03
C PRO A 139 -26.86 -5.98 -8.52
N SER A 140 -26.01 -6.40 -7.59
CA SER A 140 -24.63 -6.78 -7.89
C SER A 140 -24.27 -8.13 -7.29
N LYS A 141 -24.08 -9.15 -8.14
CA LYS A 141 -23.54 -10.46 -7.74
C LYS A 141 -22.25 -10.34 -6.91
N TYR A 142 -21.38 -9.38 -7.28
CA TYR A 142 -20.12 -9.17 -6.56
C TYR A 142 -20.35 -8.63 -5.15
N ASN A 143 -21.28 -7.72 -4.97
CA ASN A 143 -21.55 -7.08 -3.68
C ASN A 143 -22.49 -7.91 -2.79
N GLU A 144 -23.24 -8.85 -3.34
CA GLU A 144 -24.12 -9.78 -2.60
C GLU A 144 -23.40 -10.46 -1.42
N ARG A 145 -22.11 -10.81 -1.59
CA ARG A 145 -21.27 -11.38 -0.54
C ARG A 145 -21.12 -10.52 0.71
N TYR A 146 -21.40 -9.25 0.64
CA TYR A 146 -21.32 -8.32 1.76
C TYR A 146 -22.62 -8.20 2.55
N MET A 147 -23.75 -8.62 2.02
CA MET A 147 -25.07 -8.47 2.64
C MET A 147 -25.15 -9.10 4.03
N LYS A 148 -24.50 -10.24 4.24
CA LYS A 148 -24.44 -10.90 5.55
C LYS A 148 -23.79 -10.05 6.65
N TRP A 149 -22.98 -9.07 6.29
CA TRP A 149 -22.31 -8.17 7.23
C TRP A 149 -23.12 -6.94 7.59
N ARG A 150 -24.27 -6.78 6.97
CA ARG A 150 -25.21 -5.68 7.24
C ARG A 150 -25.71 -5.67 8.69
N ILE A 151 -25.73 -6.82 9.33
CA ILE A 151 -26.09 -6.96 10.75
C ILE A 151 -25.16 -6.17 11.70
N LEU A 152 -23.99 -5.75 11.21
CA LEU A 152 -23.01 -4.98 11.99
C LEU A 152 -23.18 -3.45 11.85
N LEU A 153 -24.18 -2.99 11.11
CA LEU A 153 -24.54 -1.56 11.01
C LEU A 153 -25.35 -1.14 12.23
#